data_e39433082d0222e0c8dea19da9b8aebd
#
_entry.id   e39433082d0222e0c8dea19da9b8aebd
#
_cell.length_a   1.000
_cell.length_b   1.000
_cell.length_c   1.000
_cell.angle_alpha   90.00
_cell.angle_beta   90.00
_cell.angle_gamma   90.00
#
_symmetry.space_group_name_H-M   'P 1'
#
loop_
_entity.id
_entity.type
_entity.pdbx_description
1 polymer ?
#
loop_
_entity_poly.entity_id
_entity_poly.type
_entity_poly.pdbx_seq_one_letter_code
_entity_poly.pdbx_strand_id
1 'polypeptide(L)'
;MLLWICSTAQPVAGAELPEHSTEIKRLPRIRPDYSQLVIPPNIAPLNFRIEEPGSEFRVRLHGAAGKEILLGSRRASVVIPPEPWRALLEQNPGTNIAVEIYVKGTNGQWARFEPIENTVAREKIDSHLVYRLLGPVCTWFRNMGIYQRNLENFDEKPVLLNSAIGNGCVNCHSFQNNSPDLFSFHVRPDTKDKNARIAAGMVLVQNGSATWLQARSAAAPRPPGYLSWNPAMPVVAFSMSKPGQLFRTAGAEVRDVFDSFSDLAVMNVETCAASTTPGIAAPDRLETFPGWSADGKVLYFSSAQMLWDPNGPPTPELIAKTRYDLMRVAYNVADGSWGKPETVLTAAETGKSILEPRASPDGRYLLFCMTDYGGFPIHQAGCDLYLMDIKSGHYRRLECNSDAADSWHCWSSNSRWFVFSSKRDNGLLARPYFCYLDASGREHKPFVLPQKDPAFYDTWLKTYNVPELVTGPVTATQEELARAVLSGNAAGSRPADQLARPR
;
A
#
# COMPACT_ATOMS: atom_id res chain seq x y z
N MET A 1 5.64 -24.44 -24.96
CA MET A 1 4.40 -24.89 -24.33
C MET A 1 4.77 -25.95 -23.29
N LEU A 2 5.22 -25.52 -22.12
CA LEU A 2 5.51 -26.40 -20.98
C LEU A 2 4.29 -26.35 -20.06
N LEU A 3 3.54 -27.43 -20.05
CA LEU A 3 2.47 -27.66 -19.09
C LEU A 3 3.08 -27.78 -17.69
N TRP A 4 2.92 -26.74 -16.88
CA TRP A 4 3.09 -26.82 -15.43
C TRP A 4 1.92 -27.65 -14.87
N ILE A 5 2.18 -28.91 -14.54
CA ILE A 5 1.26 -29.72 -13.75
C ILE A 5 1.33 -29.18 -12.32
N CYS A 6 0.41 -28.28 -12.00
CA CYS A 6 0.16 -27.84 -10.62
C CYS A 6 -0.50 -29.02 -9.88
N SER A 7 0.32 -29.91 -9.32
CA SER A 7 -0.16 -31.00 -8.45
C SER A 7 -0.58 -30.36 -7.12
N THR A 8 -1.86 -30.02 -7.01
CA THR A 8 -2.48 -29.63 -5.75
C THR A 8 -2.40 -30.82 -4.79
N ALA A 9 -1.55 -30.69 -3.76
CA ALA A 9 -1.58 -31.63 -2.65
C ALA A 9 -2.93 -31.49 -1.94
N GLN A 10 -3.84 -32.44 -2.14
CA GLN A 10 -5.06 -32.51 -1.37
C GLN A 10 -4.70 -32.83 0.08
N PRO A 11 -5.33 -32.15 1.08
CA PRO A 11 -5.22 -32.56 2.46
C PRO A 11 -5.73 -34.00 2.58
N VAL A 12 -4.95 -34.87 3.19
CA VAL A 12 -5.38 -36.22 3.51
C VAL A 12 -6.43 -36.08 4.62
N ALA A 13 -7.70 -36.21 4.27
CA ALA A 13 -8.79 -36.29 5.22
C ALA A 13 -8.56 -37.54 6.10
N GLY A 14 -8.53 -37.35 7.44
CA GLY A 14 -8.26 -38.40 8.40
C GLY A 14 -6.85 -38.43 8.98
N ALA A 15 -6.15 -37.30 9.01
CA ALA A 15 -4.88 -37.20 9.71
C ALA A 15 -5.13 -37.33 11.22
N GLU A 16 -4.59 -38.37 11.84
CA GLU A 16 -4.55 -38.51 13.30
C GLU A 16 -3.29 -37.86 13.86
N LEU A 17 -3.39 -37.28 15.05
CA LEU A 17 -2.23 -36.77 15.76
C LEU A 17 -1.38 -37.95 16.29
N PRO A 18 -0.06 -37.78 16.41
CA PRO A 18 0.78 -38.79 16.99
C PRO A 18 0.41 -39.05 18.48
N GLU A 19 0.23 -40.32 18.85
CA GLU A 19 0.00 -40.71 20.25
C GLU A 19 1.17 -40.34 21.16
N HIS A 20 2.39 -40.40 20.62
CA HIS A 20 3.63 -40.07 21.33
C HIS A 20 4.46 -39.09 20.53
N SER A 21 4.94 -38.04 21.19
CA SER A 21 5.85 -37.04 20.63
C SER A 21 6.81 -36.52 21.70
N THR A 22 8.01 -36.18 21.29
CA THR A 22 8.99 -35.47 22.15
C THR A 22 8.68 -33.96 22.08
N GLU A 23 8.55 -33.33 23.24
CA GLU A 23 8.32 -31.90 23.33
C GLU A 23 9.61 -31.13 23.02
N ILE A 24 9.49 -30.14 22.13
CA ILE A 24 10.52 -29.16 21.77
C ILE A 24 10.12 -27.79 22.32
N LYS A 25 10.84 -27.33 23.33
CA LYS A 25 10.59 -26.10 24.09
C LYS A 25 11.01 -24.85 23.29
N ARG A 26 10.45 -24.64 22.14
CA ARG A 26 10.52 -23.43 21.30
C ARG A 26 9.43 -23.44 20.23
N LEU A 27 9.15 -22.28 19.67
CA LEU A 27 8.28 -22.17 18.49
C LEU A 27 8.91 -22.88 17.28
N PRO A 28 8.08 -23.49 16.40
CA PRO A 28 8.53 -24.01 15.12
C PRO A 28 8.93 -22.85 14.19
N ARG A 29 9.90 -23.10 13.32
CA ARG A 29 10.22 -22.17 12.24
C ARG A 29 9.23 -22.40 11.09
N ILE A 30 8.56 -21.32 10.71
CA ILE A 30 7.62 -21.33 9.59
C ILE A 30 7.88 -20.13 8.66
N ARG A 31 7.53 -20.26 7.38
CA ARG A 31 7.65 -19.19 6.40
C ARG A 31 6.41 -19.12 5.49
N PRO A 32 5.75 -17.94 5.32
CA PRO A 32 6.04 -16.71 6.06
C PRO A 32 5.90 -16.86 7.58
N ASP A 33 6.51 -15.94 8.34
CA ASP A 33 6.40 -15.95 9.80
C ASP A 33 5.03 -15.40 10.25
N TYR A 34 4.09 -16.31 10.41
CA TYR A 34 2.75 -16.04 10.91
C TYR A 34 2.58 -16.45 12.39
N SER A 35 3.60 -16.22 13.19
CA SER A 35 3.58 -16.52 14.63
C SER A 35 3.32 -15.28 15.48
N GLN A 36 2.55 -15.41 16.56
CA GLN A 36 2.30 -14.36 17.56
C GLN A 36 1.70 -13.09 16.95
N LEU A 37 0.73 -13.25 16.07
CA LEU A 37 0.05 -12.17 15.36
C LEU A 37 -1.27 -11.78 16.02
N VAL A 38 -1.72 -10.56 15.74
CA VAL A 38 -3.13 -10.22 15.74
C VAL A 38 -3.61 -10.27 14.29
N ILE A 39 -4.65 -11.06 14.01
CA ILE A 39 -5.17 -11.29 12.66
C ILE A 39 -6.62 -10.86 12.53
N PRO A 40 -7.05 -10.30 11.39
CA PRO A 40 -8.45 -9.93 11.22
C PRO A 40 -9.33 -11.19 11.07
N PRO A 41 -10.60 -11.15 11.57
CA PRO A 41 -11.48 -12.31 11.52
C PRO A 41 -11.92 -12.69 10.10
N ASN A 42 -11.64 -11.85 9.12
CA ASN A 42 -12.02 -12.05 7.72
C ASN A 42 -10.84 -12.18 6.77
N ILE A 43 -9.67 -12.60 7.24
CA ILE A 43 -8.50 -12.79 6.39
C ILE A 43 -8.48 -14.18 5.73
N ALA A 44 -7.94 -14.27 4.52
CA ALA A 44 -7.64 -15.53 3.84
C ALA A 44 -6.71 -16.43 4.67
N PRO A 45 -6.71 -17.75 4.44
CA PRO A 45 -5.86 -18.68 5.15
C PRO A 45 -4.39 -18.27 5.17
N LEU A 46 -3.77 -18.28 6.35
CA LEU A 46 -2.35 -18.03 6.55
C LEU A 46 -1.55 -19.28 6.19
N ASN A 47 -1.46 -19.60 4.91
CA ASN A 47 -0.71 -20.74 4.42
C ASN A 47 0.79 -20.51 4.62
N PHE A 48 1.49 -21.53 5.10
CA PHE A 48 2.91 -21.44 5.44
C PHE A 48 3.67 -22.71 5.09
N ARG A 49 4.99 -22.63 5.09
CA ARG A 49 5.90 -23.77 5.00
C ARG A 49 6.58 -23.99 6.35
N ILE A 50 6.62 -25.22 6.81
CA ILE A 50 7.38 -25.63 8.00
C ILE A 50 8.85 -25.73 7.58
N GLU A 51 9.74 -25.00 8.26
CA GLU A 51 11.19 -25.01 7.98
C GLU A 51 11.97 -25.94 8.92
N GLU A 52 11.27 -26.79 9.66
CA GLU A 52 11.87 -27.85 10.46
C GLU A 52 12.16 -29.10 9.59
N PRO A 53 13.34 -29.72 9.74
CA PRO A 53 13.67 -30.93 8.98
C PRO A 53 12.78 -32.09 9.41
N GLY A 54 12.12 -32.74 8.45
CA GLY A 54 11.22 -33.87 8.71
C GLY A 54 10.75 -34.57 7.44
N SER A 55 10.20 -35.76 7.63
CA SER A 55 9.67 -36.62 6.54
C SER A 55 8.13 -36.62 6.48
N GLU A 56 7.48 -36.22 7.56
CA GLU A 56 6.03 -36.17 7.69
C GLU A 56 5.64 -35.07 8.68
N PHE A 57 4.52 -34.40 8.42
CA PHE A 57 4.06 -33.25 9.18
C PHE A 57 2.59 -33.42 9.56
N ARG A 58 2.24 -33.02 10.81
CA ARG A 58 0.85 -32.90 11.26
C ARG A 58 0.66 -31.50 11.82
N VAL A 59 -0.44 -30.87 11.49
CA VAL A 59 -0.79 -29.55 11.98
C VAL A 59 -2.22 -29.58 12.49
N ARG A 60 -2.42 -29.08 13.70
CA ARG A 60 -3.71 -28.87 14.33
C ARG A 60 -3.91 -27.39 14.56
N LEU A 61 -5.02 -26.86 14.01
CA LEU A 61 -5.47 -25.48 14.29
C LEU A 61 -6.76 -25.57 15.11
N HIS A 62 -6.81 -24.87 16.23
CA HIS A 62 -7.98 -24.85 17.08
C HIS A 62 -8.08 -23.53 17.86
N GLY A 63 -9.28 -23.17 18.30
CA GLY A 63 -9.56 -22.05 19.18
C GLY A 63 -10.30 -22.52 20.42
N ALA A 64 -10.80 -21.59 21.22
CA ALA A 64 -11.65 -21.88 22.36
C ALA A 64 -13.04 -22.42 21.93
N ALA A 65 -13.48 -22.08 20.74
CA ALA A 65 -14.75 -22.52 20.14
C ALA A 65 -14.54 -23.02 18.71
N GLY A 66 -15.51 -23.83 18.25
CA GLY A 66 -15.52 -24.36 16.90
C GLY A 66 -14.84 -25.70 16.73
N LYS A 67 -14.85 -26.16 15.48
CA LYS A 67 -14.17 -27.40 15.10
C LYS A 67 -12.70 -27.13 14.83
N GLU A 68 -11.86 -28.03 15.30
CA GLU A 68 -10.45 -28.03 14.95
C GLU A 68 -10.21 -28.40 13.48
N ILE A 69 -9.09 -27.93 12.94
CA ILE A 69 -8.63 -28.26 11.60
C ILE A 69 -7.38 -29.14 11.74
N LEU A 70 -7.46 -30.38 11.27
CA LEU A 70 -6.37 -31.34 11.27
C LEU A 70 -5.83 -31.52 9.87
N LEU A 71 -4.53 -31.31 9.69
CA LEU A 71 -3.83 -31.42 8.42
C LEU A 71 -2.67 -32.40 8.53
N GLY A 72 -2.50 -33.22 7.51
CA GLY A 72 -1.38 -34.16 7.41
C GLY A 72 -0.73 -34.07 6.04
N SER A 73 0.61 -34.10 5.99
CA SER A 73 1.35 -34.05 4.75
C SER A 73 2.75 -34.66 4.89
N ARG A 74 3.29 -35.19 3.80
CA ARG A 74 4.71 -35.51 3.63
C ARG A 74 5.53 -34.34 3.07
N ARG A 75 4.85 -33.26 2.70
CA ARG A 75 5.47 -32.00 2.27
C ARG A 75 5.40 -31.00 3.41
N ALA A 76 6.43 -30.17 3.52
CA ALA A 76 6.48 -29.12 4.53
C ALA A 76 5.47 -27.97 4.30
N SER A 77 4.86 -27.88 3.11
CA SER A 77 3.86 -26.88 2.79
C SER A 77 2.52 -27.20 3.46
N VAL A 78 1.99 -26.24 4.20
CA VAL A 78 0.70 -26.27 4.89
C VAL A 78 -0.27 -25.37 4.15
N VAL A 79 -1.33 -25.96 3.59
CA VAL A 79 -2.40 -25.25 2.91
C VAL A 79 -3.66 -25.45 3.70
N ILE A 80 -4.16 -24.41 4.32
CA ILE A 80 -5.32 -24.44 5.21
C ILE A 80 -6.57 -24.32 4.36
N PRO A 81 -7.58 -25.21 4.53
CA PRO A 81 -8.85 -25.14 3.79
C PRO A 81 -9.62 -23.85 4.13
N PRO A 82 -10.08 -23.08 3.13
CA PRO A 82 -10.66 -21.75 3.35
C PRO A 82 -11.93 -21.75 4.21
N GLU A 83 -12.86 -22.69 3.99
CA GLU A 83 -14.13 -22.73 4.71
C GLU A 83 -13.96 -23.09 6.20
N PRO A 84 -13.22 -24.15 6.59
CA PRO A 84 -12.91 -24.42 7.99
C PRO A 84 -12.13 -23.28 8.67
N TRP A 85 -11.19 -22.63 7.95
CA TRP A 85 -10.46 -21.49 8.46
C TRP A 85 -11.37 -20.31 8.79
N ARG A 86 -12.25 -19.93 7.86
CA ARG A 86 -13.22 -18.86 8.08
C ARG A 86 -14.11 -19.15 9.29
N ALA A 87 -14.65 -20.39 9.37
CA ALA A 87 -15.48 -20.80 10.49
C ALA A 87 -14.73 -20.73 11.84
N LEU A 88 -13.44 -21.10 11.85
CA LEU A 88 -12.60 -21.00 13.05
C LEU A 88 -12.41 -19.55 13.48
N LEU A 89 -12.12 -18.63 12.55
CA LEU A 89 -11.95 -17.21 12.87
C LEU A 89 -13.26 -16.57 13.36
N GLU A 90 -14.37 -16.82 12.68
CA GLU A 90 -15.71 -16.28 13.03
C GLU A 90 -16.18 -16.69 14.42
N GLN A 91 -15.74 -17.85 14.92
CA GLN A 91 -16.13 -18.37 16.23
C GLN A 91 -15.21 -17.93 17.37
N ASN A 92 -14.07 -17.28 17.05
CA ASN A 92 -13.05 -16.91 18.05
C ASN A 92 -12.67 -15.42 18.06
N PRO A 93 -13.58 -14.45 17.82
CA PRO A 93 -13.22 -13.03 17.82
C PRO A 93 -12.79 -12.55 19.22
N GLY A 94 -11.66 -11.88 19.30
CA GLY A 94 -11.07 -11.39 20.54
C GLY A 94 -10.39 -12.47 21.40
N THR A 95 -10.18 -13.68 20.86
CA THR A 95 -9.53 -14.79 21.56
C THR A 95 -8.38 -15.36 20.71
N ASN A 96 -7.57 -16.22 21.32
CA ASN A 96 -6.47 -16.88 20.64
C ASN A 96 -6.93 -18.12 19.87
N ILE A 97 -6.29 -18.32 18.73
CA ILE A 97 -6.23 -19.60 18.03
C ILE A 97 -4.80 -20.14 18.11
N ALA A 98 -4.68 -21.46 18.36
CA ALA A 98 -3.41 -22.15 18.43
C ALA A 98 -3.14 -22.96 17.17
N VAL A 99 -1.89 -22.95 16.72
CA VAL A 99 -1.37 -23.80 15.64
C VAL A 99 -0.32 -24.73 16.23
N GLU A 100 -0.67 -25.98 16.44
CA GLU A 100 0.23 -27.03 16.92
C GLU A 100 0.91 -27.72 15.74
N ILE A 101 2.21 -27.86 15.77
CA ILE A 101 2.99 -28.47 14.69
C ILE A 101 3.77 -29.66 15.23
N TYR A 102 3.58 -30.80 14.56
CA TYR A 102 4.27 -32.05 14.80
C TYR A 102 5.09 -32.42 13.56
N VAL A 103 6.35 -32.78 13.79
CA VAL A 103 7.30 -33.12 12.73
C VAL A 103 7.90 -34.50 13.01
N LYS A 104 7.79 -35.41 12.03
CA LYS A 104 8.41 -36.74 12.11
C LYS A 104 9.84 -36.67 11.60
N GLY A 105 10.79 -36.90 12.47
CA GLY A 105 12.20 -36.95 12.12
C GLY A 105 12.56 -38.15 11.24
N THR A 106 13.79 -38.18 10.74
CA THR A 106 14.31 -39.30 9.93
C THR A 106 14.47 -40.61 10.73
N ASN A 107 14.55 -40.51 12.07
CA ASN A 107 14.53 -41.64 12.99
C ASN A 107 13.11 -42.21 13.22
N GLY A 108 12.08 -41.69 12.58
CA GLY A 108 10.70 -42.10 12.71
C GLY A 108 9.98 -41.59 13.96
N GLN A 109 10.63 -40.82 14.82
CA GLN A 109 10.02 -40.24 16.03
C GLN A 109 9.38 -38.92 15.75
N TRP A 110 8.28 -38.61 16.43
CA TRP A 110 7.60 -37.34 16.34
C TRP A 110 8.12 -36.34 17.37
N ALA A 111 8.30 -35.09 16.92
CA ALA A 111 8.58 -33.94 17.76
C ALA A 111 7.36 -33.00 17.71
N ARG A 112 6.93 -32.49 18.88
CA ARG A 112 5.90 -31.45 19.02
C ARG A 112 6.56 -30.17 19.48
N PHE A 113 6.34 -29.08 18.75
CA PHE A 113 6.83 -27.76 19.09
C PHE A 113 5.86 -27.02 20.00
N GLU A 114 6.33 -25.94 20.66
CA GLU A 114 5.43 -25.02 21.35
C GLU A 114 4.38 -24.48 20.36
N PRO A 115 3.10 -24.38 20.76
CA PRO A 115 2.05 -23.91 19.88
C PRO A 115 2.28 -22.45 19.47
N ILE A 116 2.05 -22.12 18.20
CA ILE A 116 1.94 -20.76 17.73
C ILE A 116 0.58 -20.24 18.15
N GLU A 117 0.54 -19.15 18.89
CA GLU A 117 -0.68 -18.48 19.29
C GLU A 117 -0.87 -17.18 18.50
N ASN A 118 -2.04 -17.06 17.84
CA ASN A 118 -2.44 -15.84 17.14
C ASN A 118 -3.78 -15.37 17.72
N THR A 119 -3.89 -14.07 17.98
CA THR A 119 -5.13 -13.46 18.47
C THR A 119 -6.00 -13.07 17.28
N VAL A 120 -7.26 -13.48 17.26
CA VAL A 120 -8.24 -13.00 16.29
C VAL A 120 -8.79 -11.66 16.78
N ALA A 121 -8.59 -10.60 16.00
CA ALA A 121 -9.16 -9.29 16.34
C ALA A 121 -10.69 -9.32 16.32
N ARG A 122 -11.33 -8.36 16.99
CA ARG A 122 -12.79 -8.15 16.87
C ARG A 122 -13.13 -7.37 15.60
N GLU A 123 -12.21 -6.53 15.17
CA GLU A 123 -12.39 -5.63 14.03
C GLU A 123 -11.94 -6.28 12.73
N LYS A 124 -12.87 -6.33 11.78
CA LYS A 124 -12.56 -6.76 10.40
C LYS A 124 -11.60 -5.79 9.75
N ILE A 125 -10.81 -6.29 8.81
CA ILE A 125 -10.11 -5.45 7.83
C ILE A 125 -11.02 -5.21 6.62
N ASP A 126 -10.79 -4.14 5.87
CA ASP A 126 -11.47 -3.93 4.59
C ASP A 126 -11.26 -5.12 3.67
N SER A 127 -12.30 -5.50 2.93
CA SER A 127 -12.33 -6.78 2.20
C SER A 127 -11.38 -6.87 1.01
N HIS A 128 -10.89 -5.71 0.51
CA HIS A 128 -10.05 -5.66 -0.68
C HIS A 128 -8.78 -4.84 -0.46
N LEU A 129 -7.74 -5.22 -1.18
CA LEU A 129 -6.49 -4.47 -1.31
C LEU A 129 -6.29 -4.12 -2.79
N VAL A 130 -6.13 -2.83 -3.08
CA VAL A 130 -5.73 -2.36 -4.40
C VAL A 130 -4.27 -1.92 -4.36
N TYR A 131 -3.49 -2.28 -5.35
CA TYR A 131 -2.06 -1.99 -5.40
C TYR A 131 -1.54 -1.94 -6.83
N ARG A 132 -0.43 -1.27 -7.01
CA ARG A 132 0.31 -1.31 -8.25
C ARG A 132 1.37 -2.41 -8.21
N LEU A 133 1.41 -3.27 -9.22
CA LEU A 133 2.50 -4.20 -9.46
C LEU A 133 3.48 -3.62 -10.46
N LEU A 134 4.76 -3.67 -10.11
CA LEU A 134 5.88 -3.24 -10.94
C LEU A 134 6.77 -4.43 -11.25
N GLY A 135 7.25 -4.52 -12.49
CA GLY A 135 8.33 -5.42 -12.85
C GLY A 135 9.67 -5.00 -12.22
N PRO A 136 10.72 -5.81 -12.37
CA PRO A 136 12.07 -5.45 -11.96
C PRO A 136 12.53 -4.13 -12.57
N VAL A 137 13.46 -3.44 -11.93
CA VAL A 137 13.99 -2.11 -12.33
C VAL A 137 14.36 -2.04 -13.82
N CYS A 138 14.90 -3.11 -14.36
CA CYS A 138 15.33 -3.19 -15.77
C CYS A 138 14.17 -3.22 -16.78
N THR A 139 12.94 -3.46 -16.35
CA THR A 139 11.78 -3.57 -17.27
C THR A 139 11.10 -2.23 -17.53
N TRP A 140 11.51 -1.15 -16.84
CA TRP A 140 10.95 0.20 -16.93
C TRP A 140 9.41 0.17 -16.76
N PHE A 141 8.63 0.73 -17.68
CA PHE A 141 7.17 0.71 -17.64
C PHE A 141 6.53 -0.59 -18.16
N ARG A 142 7.32 -1.60 -18.52
CA ARG A 142 6.78 -2.86 -19.03
C ARG A 142 6.17 -3.69 -17.89
N ASN A 143 5.05 -4.36 -18.18
CA ASN A 143 4.39 -5.29 -17.25
C ASN A 143 3.99 -4.66 -15.91
N MET A 144 3.51 -3.42 -15.92
CA MET A 144 2.90 -2.81 -14.74
C MET A 144 1.39 -2.75 -14.87
N GLY A 145 0.72 -2.65 -13.74
CA GLY A 145 -0.71 -2.45 -13.68
C GLY A 145 -1.19 -2.19 -12.26
N ILE A 146 -2.43 -1.72 -12.17
CA ILE A 146 -3.18 -1.68 -10.92
C ILE A 146 -3.95 -2.99 -10.81
N TYR A 147 -3.86 -3.64 -9.66
CA TYR A 147 -4.51 -4.90 -9.36
C TYR A 147 -5.37 -4.75 -8.11
N GLN A 148 -6.39 -5.58 -7.99
CA GLN A 148 -7.16 -5.74 -6.77
C GLN A 148 -7.10 -7.17 -6.28
N ARG A 149 -7.04 -7.35 -4.97
CA ARG A 149 -6.99 -8.61 -4.28
C ARG A 149 -8.10 -8.67 -3.24
N ASN A 150 -8.91 -9.71 -3.27
CA ASN A 150 -9.83 -10.01 -2.19
C ASN A 150 -9.03 -10.58 -0.99
N LEU A 151 -9.13 -9.94 0.17
CA LEU A 151 -8.39 -10.34 1.38
C LEU A 151 -9.02 -11.52 2.13
N GLU A 152 -10.28 -11.84 1.85
CA GLU A 152 -11.00 -12.96 2.46
C GLU A 152 -10.76 -14.30 1.76
N ASN A 153 -10.16 -14.23 0.57
CA ASN A 153 -9.75 -15.37 -0.25
C ASN A 153 -8.46 -15.03 -1.03
N PHE A 154 -8.17 -15.80 -2.09
CA PHE A 154 -6.97 -15.59 -2.90
C PHE A 154 -7.24 -14.99 -4.28
N ASP A 155 -8.46 -14.46 -4.52
CA ASP A 155 -8.83 -13.92 -5.82
C ASP A 155 -8.11 -12.59 -6.08
N GLU A 156 -7.35 -12.56 -7.14
CA GLU A 156 -6.62 -11.40 -7.63
C GLU A 156 -6.95 -11.16 -9.09
N LYS A 157 -7.24 -9.92 -9.46
CA LYS A 157 -7.47 -9.56 -10.86
C LYS A 157 -6.90 -8.18 -11.18
N PRO A 158 -6.48 -7.93 -12.42
CA PRO A 158 -6.09 -6.60 -12.85
C PRO A 158 -7.29 -5.66 -12.85
N VAL A 159 -7.10 -4.44 -12.35
CA VAL A 159 -7.99 -3.29 -12.53
C VAL A 159 -7.66 -2.62 -13.87
N LEU A 160 -6.37 -2.31 -14.09
CA LEU A 160 -5.89 -1.75 -15.36
C LEU A 160 -4.44 -2.17 -15.60
N LEU A 161 -4.21 -2.88 -16.69
CA LEU A 161 -2.88 -3.16 -17.21
C LEU A 161 -2.40 -2.02 -18.11
N ASN A 162 -1.16 -1.64 -18.00
CA ASN A 162 -0.58 -0.61 -18.86
C ASN A 162 -0.53 -1.01 -20.34
N SER A 163 -0.51 -2.30 -20.66
CA SER A 163 -0.62 -2.81 -22.03
C SER A 163 -1.93 -2.44 -22.70
N ALA A 164 -3.02 -2.28 -21.93
CA ALA A 164 -4.33 -1.84 -22.46
C ALA A 164 -4.34 -0.37 -22.90
N ILE A 165 -3.36 0.43 -22.46
CA ILE A 165 -3.26 1.87 -22.74
C ILE A 165 -1.97 2.26 -23.48
N GLY A 166 -1.33 1.34 -24.21
CA GLY A 166 -0.12 1.62 -24.97
C GLY A 166 1.16 1.70 -24.14
N ASN A 167 1.26 0.93 -23.03
CA ASN A 167 2.43 0.81 -22.16
C ASN A 167 2.85 2.09 -21.42
N GLY A 168 1.95 3.05 -21.23
CA GLY A 168 2.19 4.19 -20.36
C GLY A 168 2.28 3.82 -18.88
N CYS A 169 2.74 4.74 -18.07
CA CYS A 169 2.75 4.59 -16.62
C CYS A 169 1.32 4.73 -16.07
N VAL A 170 0.88 3.74 -15.29
CA VAL A 170 -0.34 3.79 -14.47
C VAL A 170 0.11 3.93 -13.03
N ASN A 171 -0.33 4.97 -12.31
CA ASN A 171 0.25 5.28 -11.01
C ASN A 171 -0.75 5.94 -10.04
N CYS A 172 -0.36 5.94 -8.77
CA CYS A 172 -0.95 6.68 -7.64
C CYS A 172 -2.47 6.70 -7.66
N HIS A 173 -3.09 5.51 -7.60
CA HIS A 173 -4.51 5.41 -7.32
C HIS A 173 -4.78 5.85 -5.87
N SER A 174 -5.94 6.43 -5.64
CA SER A 174 -6.38 6.86 -4.31
C SER A 174 -7.91 6.82 -4.24
N PHE A 175 -8.44 6.35 -3.12
CA PHE A 175 -9.86 6.13 -2.90
C PHE A 175 -10.41 7.13 -1.89
N GLN A 176 -11.62 7.67 -2.13
CA GLN A 176 -12.32 8.46 -1.14
C GLN A 176 -12.93 7.54 -0.09
N ASN A 177 -12.60 7.76 1.19
CA ASN A 177 -13.14 6.99 2.32
C ASN A 177 -13.03 5.47 2.15
N ASN A 178 -11.94 4.97 1.56
CA ASN A 178 -11.75 3.54 1.25
C ASN A 178 -12.87 2.93 0.36
N SER A 179 -13.69 3.76 -0.31
CA SER A 179 -14.80 3.29 -1.15
C SER A 179 -14.33 2.94 -2.56
N PRO A 180 -14.71 1.77 -3.12
CA PRO A 180 -14.45 1.43 -4.51
C PRO A 180 -15.28 2.27 -5.50
N ASP A 181 -16.32 2.98 -5.02
CA ASP A 181 -17.25 3.74 -5.84
C ASP A 181 -16.73 5.10 -6.27
N LEU A 182 -15.72 5.64 -5.55
CA LEU A 182 -15.09 6.90 -5.90
C LEU A 182 -13.58 6.84 -5.69
N PHE A 183 -12.86 6.79 -6.79
CA PHE A 183 -11.40 6.82 -6.80
C PHE A 183 -10.83 7.48 -8.04
N SER A 184 -9.58 7.81 -8.01
CA SER A 184 -8.84 8.33 -9.15
C SER A 184 -7.45 7.70 -9.24
N PHE A 185 -6.91 7.70 -10.43
CA PHE A 185 -5.52 7.37 -10.69
C PHE A 185 -4.99 8.26 -11.82
N HIS A 186 -3.68 8.45 -11.86
CA HIS A 186 -3.08 9.19 -12.96
C HIS A 186 -2.34 8.28 -13.94
N VAL A 187 -2.22 8.74 -15.17
CA VAL A 187 -1.45 8.09 -16.22
C VAL A 187 -0.44 9.06 -16.82
N ARG A 188 0.68 8.51 -17.27
CA ARG A 188 1.72 9.28 -17.98
C ARG A 188 2.17 8.49 -19.20
N PRO A 189 2.37 9.14 -20.37
CA PRO A 189 2.92 8.47 -21.54
C PRO A 189 4.35 8.01 -21.27
N ASP A 190 4.78 6.98 -21.97
CA ASP A 190 6.21 6.70 -22.09
C ASP A 190 6.83 7.81 -22.96
N THR A 191 7.62 8.67 -22.35
CA THR A 191 8.26 9.80 -23.05
C THR A 191 9.31 9.37 -24.08
N LYS A 192 9.73 8.10 -24.06
CA LYS A 192 10.62 7.51 -25.05
C LYS A 192 9.88 6.97 -26.26
N ASP A 193 8.58 6.71 -26.12
CA ASP A 193 7.74 6.30 -27.25
C ASP A 193 7.21 7.52 -28.00
N LYS A 194 7.80 7.81 -29.16
CA LYS A 194 7.35 8.90 -30.04
C LYS A 194 5.92 8.69 -30.58
N ASN A 195 5.38 7.49 -30.46
CA ASN A 195 4.02 7.11 -30.85
C ASN A 195 3.08 6.94 -29.65
N ALA A 196 3.46 7.48 -28.47
CA ALA A 196 2.64 7.38 -27.28
C ALA A 196 1.20 7.85 -27.56
N ARG A 197 0.25 6.93 -27.31
CA ARG A 197 -1.17 7.16 -27.61
C ARG A 197 -1.97 7.73 -26.44
N ILE A 198 -1.30 8.09 -25.36
CA ILE A 198 -1.95 8.63 -24.16
C ILE A 198 -1.39 9.99 -23.79
N ALA A 199 -2.25 10.88 -23.30
CA ALA A 199 -1.84 12.11 -22.64
C ALA A 199 -1.49 11.83 -21.16
N ALA A 200 -0.73 12.73 -20.54
CA ALA A 200 -0.58 12.73 -19.09
C ALA A 200 -1.81 13.39 -18.46
N GLY A 201 -2.46 12.70 -17.52
CA GLY A 201 -3.66 13.22 -16.85
C GLY A 201 -4.17 12.27 -15.77
N MET A 202 -5.42 12.48 -15.38
CA MET A 202 -6.09 11.73 -14.32
C MET A 202 -7.38 11.10 -14.84
N VAL A 203 -7.68 9.91 -14.36
CA VAL A 203 -8.98 9.25 -14.55
C VAL A 203 -9.73 9.30 -13.23
N LEU A 204 -10.97 9.77 -13.29
CA LEU A 204 -11.96 9.65 -12.23
C LEU A 204 -12.80 8.40 -12.48
N VAL A 205 -12.99 7.60 -11.44
CA VAL A 205 -13.97 6.51 -11.44
C VAL A 205 -15.02 6.81 -10.39
N GLN A 206 -16.27 6.84 -10.82
CA GLN A 206 -17.42 7.10 -9.98
C GLN A 206 -18.54 6.10 -10.30
N ASN A 207 -18.96 5.32 -9.30
CA ASN A 207 -19.99 4.29 -9.43
C ASN A 207 -19.76 3.35 -10.63
N GLY A 208 -18.52 2.90 -10.79
CA GLY A 208 -18.11 2.00 -11.88
C GLY A 208 -17.89 2.68 -13.23
N SER A 209 -18.25 3.94 -13.41
CA SER A 209 -18.04 4.70 -14.64
C SER A 209 -16.71 5.45 -14.60
N ALA A 210 -15.93 5.39 -15.69
CA ALA A 210 -14.62 6.02 -15.81
C ALA A 210 -14.68 7.25 -16.73
N THR A 211 -14.11 8.37 -16.26
CA THR A 211 -14.04 9.64 -17.00
C THR A 211 -12.63 10.20 -16.98
N TRP A 212 -12.16 10.69 -18.13
CA TRP A 212 -10.92 11.43 -18.19
C TRP A 212 -11.10 12.84 -17.65
N LEU A 213 -10.24 13.23 -16.69
CA LEU A 213 -10.18 14.59 -16.19
C LEU A 213 -8.97 15.31 -16.76
N GLN A 214 -9.24 16.43 -17.41
CA GLN A 214 -8.20 17.36 -17.84
C GLN A 214 -7.72 18.16 -16.63
N ALA A 215 -6.73 17.62 -15.91
CA ALA A 215 -6.20 18.26 -14.72
C ALA A 215 -5.31 19.49 -15.00
N ARG A 216 -4.94 19.74 -16.28
CA ARG A 216 -4.11 20.88 -16.66
C ARG A 216 -4.92 22.15 -16.78
N SER A 217 -4.51 23.18 -16.04
CA SER A 217 -5.08 24.52 -16.07
C SER A 217 -3.97 25.55 -15.75
N ALA A 218 -4.31 26.85 -15.72
CA ALA A 218 -3.38 27.87 -15.25
C ALA A 218 -2.94 27.65 -13.80
N ALA A 219 -3.84 27.16 -12.94
CA ALA A 219 -3.55 26.82 -11.56
C ALA A 219 -2.83 25.45 -11.39
N ALA A 220 -2.92 24.57 -12.38
CA ALA A 220 -2.29 23.26 -12.39
C ALA A 220 -1.60 22.99 -13.73
N PRO A 221 -0.46 23.63 -14.01
CA PRO A 221 0.19 23.57 -15.32
C PRO A 221 0.88 22.23 -15.63
N ARG A 222 1.06 21.37 -14.62
CA ARG A 222 1.72 20.07 -14.75
C ARG A 222 0.76 18.90 -14.50
N PRO A 223 1.04 17.71 -15.04
CA PRO A 223 0.23 16.53 -14.78
C PRO A 223 0.22 16.16 -13.30
N PRO A 224 -0.90 15.58 -12.80
CA PRO A 224 -1.03 15.15 -11.41
C PRO A 224 -0.05 14.02 -11.06
N GLY A 225 0.38 14.03 -9.81
CA GLY A 225 1.22 13.01 -9.18
C GLY A 225 0.48 12.31 -8.03
N TYR A 226 0.99 12.44 -6.79
CA TYR A 226 0.37 11.85 -5.60
C TYR A 226 -1.00 12.46 -5.35
N LEU A 227 -1.97 11.60 -5.05
CA LEU A 227 -3.38 11.96 -4.91
C LEU A 227 -3.85 11.74 -3.47
N SER A 228 -4.73 12.63 -2.99
CA SER A 228 -5.47 12.44 -1.74
C SER A 228 -6.87 13.03 -1.87
N TRP A 229 -7.88 12.22 -1.57
CA TRP A 229 -9.28 12.65 -1.58
C TRP A 229 -9.67 13.35 -0.29
N ASN A 230 -10.38 14.46 -0.41
CA ASN A 230 -11.07 15.05 0.71
C ASN A 230 -12.24 14.13 1.14
N PRO A 231 -12.31 13.70 2.42
CA PRO A 231 -13.34 12.74 2.84
C PRO A 231 -14.75 13.32 2.87
N ALA A 232 -14.90 14.65 2.94
CA ALA A 232 -16.19 15.34 3.08
C ALA A 232 -16.72 15.92 1.76
N MET A 233 -15.88 16.05 0.72
CA MET A 233 -16.21 16.75 -0.50
C MET A 233 -15.66 16.03 -1.75
N PRO A 234 -16.25 16.26 -2.95
CA PRO A 234 -15.73 15.74 -4.22
C PRO A 234 -14.49 16.54 -4.68
N VAL A 235 -13.51 16.65 -3.80
CA VAL A 235 -12.26 17.39 -4.02
C VAL A 235 -11.08 16.45 -3.87
N VAL A 236 -10.17 16.46 -4.83
CA VAL A 236 -8.91 15.72 -4.79
C VAL A 236 -7.74 16.69 -4.74
N ALA A 237 -6.85 16.53 -3.76
CA ALA A 237 -5.55 17.18 -3.73
C ALA A 237 -4.54 16.33 -4.50
N PHE A 238 -3.63 16.98 -5.22
CA PHE A 238 -2.60 16.28 -5.98
C PHE A 238 -1.31 17.10 -6.08
N SER A 239 -0.19 16.39 -6.18
CA SER A 239 1.09 17.02 -6.48
C SER A 239 1.26 17.22 -7.99
N MET A 240 1.90 18.32 -8.37
CA MET A 240 2.32 18.65 -9.73
C MET A 240 3.81 18.41 -9.86
N SER A 241 4.23 17.14 -9.83
CA SER A 241 5.64 16.78 -9.70
C SER A 241 6.35 16.59 -11.03
N LYS A 242 7.64 16.94 -11.05
CA LYS A 242 8.60 16.56 -12.10
C LYS A 242 9.61 15.57 -11.52
N PRO A 243 9.31 14.26 -11.55
CA PRO A 243 10.20 13.26 -10.98
C PRO A 243 11.47 13.11 -11.79
N GLY A 244 12.60 13.04 -11.09
CA GLY A 244 13.90 12.65 -11.60
C GLY A 244 14.31 11.29 -11.05
N GLN A 245 15.30 10.65 -11.68
CA GLN A 245 15.85 9.38 -11.23
C GLN A 245 17.37 9.44 -11.20
N LEU A 246 17.92 8.86 -10.14
CA LEU A 246 19.35 8.57 -10.04
C LEU A 246 19.54 7.06 -10.00
N PHE A 247 20.61 6.58 -10.61
CA PHE A 247 21.03 5.19 -10.52
C PHE A 247 22.36 5.11 -9.79
N ARG A 248 22.40 4.28 -8.75
CA ARG A 248 23.59 4.03 -7.95
C ARG A 248 24.33 2.82 -8.51
N THR A 249 25.64 2.86 -8.47
CA THR A 249 26.50 1.77 -8.95
C THR A 249 26.81 0.74 -7.87
N ALA A 250 26.44 0.99 -6.63
CA ALA A 250 26.68 0.10 -5.49
C ALA A 250 25.50 0.14 -4.50
N GLY A 251 25.34 -0.95 -3.75
CA GLY A 251 24.27 -1.11 -2.78
C GLY A 251 23.13 -2.00 -3.28
N ALA A 252 22.25 -2.41 -2.37
CA ALA A 252 21.07 -3.25 -2.71
C ALA A 252 20.04 -2.46 -3.54
N GLU A 253 19.79 -1.19 -3.19
CA GLU A 253 18.90 -0.31 -3.94
C GLU A 253 19.70 0.48 -4.99
N VAL A 254 19.47 0.14 -6.25
CA VAL A 254 20.19 0.73 -7.38
C VAL A 254 19.52 1.99 -7.93
N ARG A 255 18.29 2.30 -7.52
CA ARG A 255 17.49 3.42 -8.01
C ARG A 255 17.07 4.34 -6.88
N ASP A 256 17.15 5.62 -7.14
CA ASP A 256 16.53 6.65 -6.32
C ASP A 256 15.63 7.52 -7.17
N VAL A 257 14.53 8.01 -6.61
CA VAL A 257 13.57 8.88 -7.29
C VAL A 257 13.32 10.09 -6.41
N PHE A 258 13.34 11.25 -7.01
CA PHE A 258 13.16 12.54 -6.33
C PHE A 258 12.30 13.46 -7.18
N ASP A 259 11.68 14.45 -6.57
CA ASP A 259 10.99 15.51 -7.29
C ASP A 259 11.95 16.67 -7.53
N SER A 260 12.26 16.96 -8.81
CA SER A 260 13.06 18.16 -9.17
C SER A 260 12.23 19.44 -9.14
N PHE A 261 10.93 19.32 -9.10
CA PHE A 261 9.91 20.34 -8.90
C PHE A 261 8.66 19.65 -8.37
N SER A 262 7.97 20.25 -7.41
CA SER A 262 6.69 19.78 -6.94
C SER A 262 5.91 20.88 -6.22
N ASP A 263 4.70 21.14 -6.67
CA ASP A 263 3.70 21.99 -6.03
C ASP A 263 2.42 21.19 -5.80
N LEU A 264 1.51 21.71 -4.98
CA LEU A 264 0.19 21.11 -4.78
C LEU A 264 -0.92 21.94 -5.45
N ALA A 265 -1.93 21.24 -5.91
CA ALA A 265 -3.20 21.80 -6.32
C ALA A 265 -4.34 20.93 -5.80
N VAL A 266 -5.54 21.51 -5.75
CA VAL A 266 -6.79 20.79 -5.53
C VAL A 266 -7.70 20.94 -6.72
N MET A 267 -8.52 19.92 -6.97
CA MET A 267 -9.53 19.94 -8.02
C MET A 267 -10.87 19.50 -7.44
N ASN A 268 -11.90 20.31 -7.65
CA ASN A 268 -13.26 19.84 -7.51
C ASN A 268 -13.61 19.01 -8.75
N VAL A 269 -13.95 17.74 -8.57
CA VAL A 269 -14.13 16.80 -9.69
C VAL A 269 -15.49 16.96 -10.39
N GLU A 270 -16.48 17.60 -9.75
CA GLU A 270 -17.79 17.89 -10.34
C GLU A 270 -17.71 19.07 -11.30
N THR A 271 -16.97 20.12 -10.91
CA THR A 271 -16.81 21.33 -11.74
C THR A 271 -15.57 21.29 -12.62
N CYS A 272 -14.67 20.31 -12.43
CA CYS A 272 -13.35 20.23 -13.06
C CYS A 272 -12.47 21.49 -12.81
N ALA A 273 -12.79 22.28 -11.80
CA ALA A 273 -12.05 23.48 -11.44
C ALA A 273 -10.85 23.12 -10.56
N ALA A 274 -9.66 23.44 -11.03
CA ALA A 274 -8.42 23.31 -10.25
C ALA A 274 -8.04 24.67 -9.65
N SER A 275 -7.55 24.63 -8.41
CA SER A 275 -7.03 25.80 -7.69
C SER A 275 -5.77 25.48 -6.91
N THR A 276 -4.97 26.49 -6.64
CA THR A 276 -3.80 26.44 -5.76
C THR A 276 -3.67 27.75 -4.99
N THR A 277 -2.76 27.81 -4.05
CA THR A 277 -2.46 29.02 -3.27
C THR A 277 -0.95 29.06 -2.98
N PRO A 278 -0.34 30.24 -2.80
CA PRO A 278 1.08 30.33 -2.40
C PRO A 278 1.46 29.52 -1.15
N GLY A 279 0.48 29.15 -0.34
CA GLY A 279 0.70 28.33 0.85
C GLY A 279 0.97 26.85 0.58
N ILE A 280 0.66 26.36 -0.63
CA ILE A 280 0.87 24.97 -1.06
C ILE A 280 1.54 24.86 -2.44
N ALA A 281 1.99 25.99 -2.98
CA ALA A 281 2.71 26.11 -4.25
C ALA A 281 3.63 27.34 -4.18
N ALA A 282 4.61 27.31 -3.28
CA ALA A 282 5.58 28.39 -3.09
C ALA A 282 6.69 28.27 -4.12
N PRO A 283 7.11 29.36 -4.78
CA PRO A 283 8.04 29.31 -5.92
C PRO A 283 9.45 28.82 -5.57
N ASP A 284 9.84 28.89 -4.29
CA ASP A 284 11.14 28.50 -3.77
C ASP A 284 11.12 27.20 -2.94
N ARG A 285 9.98 26.49 -2.94
CA ARG A 285 9.81 25.26 -2.18
C ARG A 285 9.37 24.10 -3.05
N LEU A 286 9.39 22.93 -2.46
CA LEU A 286 8.84 21.70 -3.02
C LEU A 286 7.72 21.25 -2.10
N GLU A 287 6.48 21.19 -2.57
CA GLU A 287 5.33 20.68 -1.84
C GLU A 287 4.84 19.39 -2.47
N THR A 288 4.68 18.34 -1.65
CA THR A 288 4.34 17.00 -2.14
C THR A 288 3.57 16.20 -1.09
N PHE A 289 3.11 15.00 -1.45
CA PHE A 289 2.43 14.05 -0.57
C PHE A 289 1.27 14.67 0.21
N PRO A 290 0.20 15.16 -0.46
CA PRO A 290 -0.96 15.68 0.24
C PRO A 290 -1.70 14.59 1.01
N GLY A 291 -2.24 14.92 2.18
CA GLY A 291 -3.06 14.06 3.04
C GLY A 291 -4.12 14.84 3.78
N TRP A 292 -5.41 14.55 3.55
CA TRP A 292 -6.49 15.26 4.24
C TRP A 292 -6.71 14.74 5.66
N SER A 293 -7.13 15.65 6.56
CA SER A 293 -7.71 15.28 7.86
C SER A 293 -9.04 14.54 7.66
N ALA A 294 -9.44 13.75 8.65
CA ALA A 294 -10.68 12.95 8.60
C ALA A 294 -11.96 13.78 8.39
N ASP A 295 -11.96 15.04 8.81
CA ASP A 295 -13.07 15.98 8.61
C ASP A 295 -12.95 16.82 7.33
N GLY A 296 -11.89 16.65 6.56
CA GLY A 296 -11.63 17.37 5.30
C GLY A 296 -11.26 18.84 5.46
N LYS A 297 -11.04 19.34 6.69
CA LYS A 297 -10.79 20.76 6.96
C LYS A 297 -9.31 21.15 7.05
N VAL A 298 -8.42 20.18 7.03
CA VAL A 298 -6.97 20.39 7.06
C VAL A 298 -6.32 19.53 5.99
N LEU A 299 -5.44 20.14 5.21
CA LEU A 299 -4.53 19.43 4.31
C LEU A 299 -3.15 19.38 4.96
N TYR A 300 -2.68 18.16 5.26
CA TYR A 300 -1.29 17.88 5.62
C TYR A 300 -0.48 17.69 4.34
N PHE A 301 0.80 18.06 4.36
CA PHE A 301 1.69 17.87 3.23
C PHE A 301 3.15 17.95 3.66
N SER A 302 4.05 17.47 2.79
CA SER A 302 5.49 17.59 2.96
C SER A 302 6.00 18.79 2.19
N SER A 303 6.82 19.66 2.82
CA SER A 303 7.38 20.83 2.16
C SER A 303 8.86 21.00 2.48
N ALA A 304 9.69 21.26 1.46
CA ALA A 304 11.13 21.47 1.58
C ALA A 304 11.57 22.72 0.84
N GLN A 305 12.63 23.38 1.34
CA GLN A 305 13.30 24.41 0.58
C GLN A 305 13.91 23.81 -0.68
N MET A 306 13.66 24.41 -1.84
CA MET A 306 14.31 24.06 -3.09
C MET A 306 15.78 24.55 -3.04
N LEU A 307 16.73 23.64 -3.16
CA LEU A 307 18.17 23.96 -3.04
C LEU A 307 18.87 24.17 -4.38
N TRP A 308 18.14 24.13 -5.49
CA TRP A 308 18.68 24.28 -6.85
C TRP A 308 17.88 25.28 -7.68
N ASP A 309 18.48 25.72 -8.79
CA ASP A 309 17.78 26.55 -9.78
C ASP A 309 16.63 25.72 -10.40
N PRO A 310 15.37 26.21 -10.38
CA PRO A 310 14.24 25.53 -10.99
C PRO A 310 14.41 25.15 -12.47
N ASN A 311 15.28 25.88 -13.18
CA ASN A 311 15.59 25.64 -14.58
C ASN A 311 16.77 24.68 -14.81
N GLY A 312 17.51 24.32 -13.74
CA GLY A 312 18.64 23.40 -13.77
C GLY A 312 18.29 22.02 -13.19
N PRO A 313 19.05 20.96 -13.54
CA PRO A 313 18.93 19.68 -12.86
C PRO A 313 19.56 19.77 -11.47
N PRO A 314 18.94 19.18 -10.42
CA PRO A 314 19.59 19.07 -9.12
C PRO A 314 20.80 18.13 -9.18
N THR A 315 21.84 18.44 -8.40
CA THR A 315 22.95 17.51 -8.22
C THR A 315 22.64 16.47 -7.15
N PRO A 316 23.29 15.28 -7.18
CA PRO A 316 23.10 14.26 -6.14
C PRO A 316 23.32 14.78 -4.72
N GLU A 317 24.28 15.70 -4.53
CA GLU A 317 24.61 16.31 -3.24
C GLU A 317 23.47 17.22 -2.72
N LEU A 318 22.81 17.96 -3.61
CA LEU A 318 21.67 18.81 -3.25
C LEU A 318 20.44 17.96 -2.92
N ILE A 319 20.21 16.90 -3.69
CA ILE A 319 19.13 15.92 -3.40
C ILE A 319 19.34 15.29 -2.02
N ALA A 320 20.57 14.84 -1.72
CA ALA A 320 20.91 14.23 -0.43
C ALA A 320 20.83 15.22 0.76
N LYS A 321 20.85 16.53 0.52
CA LYS A 321 20.66 17.57 1.53
C LYS A 321 19.21 18.01 1.71
N THR A 322 18.33 17.71 0.75
CA THR A 322 16.92 18.12 0.82
C THR A 322 16.22 17.39 1.96
N ARG A 323 15.49 18.12 2.79
CA ARG A 323 14.71 17.60 3.91
C ARG A 323 13.33 18.24 3.89
N TYR A 324 12.31 17.43 4.01
CA TYR A 324 10.93 17.88 4.04
C TYR A 324 10.45 18.03 5.48
N ASP A 325 9.82 19.16 5.77
CA ASP A 325 9.02 19.39 6.96
C ASP A 325 7.61 18.84 6.76
N LEU A 326 6.94 18.46 7.84
CA LEU A 326 5.51 18.20 7.86
C LEU A 326 4.77 19.50 8.08
N MET A 327 3.95 19.88 7.11
CA MET A 327 3.13 21.09 7.12
C MET A 327 1.64 20.75 7.19
N ARG A 328 0.85 21.73 7.59
CA ARG A 328 -0.61 21.70 7.47
C ARG A 328 -1.15 23.05 7.04
N VAL A 329 -2.31 23.04 6.40
CA VAL A 329 -3.05 24.26 6.04
C VAL A 329 -4.54 24.02 6.23
N ALA A 330 -5.23 24.99 6.84
CA ALA A 330 -6.68 24.92 6.99
C ALA A 330 -7.36 25.11 5.61
N TYR A 331 -8.44 24.38 5.39
CA TYR A 331 -9.28 24.47 4.20
C TYR A 331 -10.74 24.62 4.60
N ASN A 332 -11.37 25.66 4.12
CA ASN A 332 -12.80 25.88 4.34
C ASN A 332 -13.61 25.13 3.29
N VAL A 333 -14.28 24.06 3.70
CA VAL A 333 -15.09 23.22 2.83
C VAL A 333 -16.31 23.95 2.23
N ALA A 334 -16.75 25.06 2.84
CA ALA A 334 -17.95 25.79 2.39
C ALA A 334 -17.68 26.71 1.19
N ASP A 335 -16.49 27.34 1.14
CA ASP A 335 -16.16 28.33 0.11
C ASP A 335 -14.83 28.02 -0.64
N GLY A 336 -14.11 26.95 -0.24
CA GLY A 336 -12.84 26.56 -0.84
C GLY A 336 -11.66 27.47 -0.47
N SER A 337 -11.80 28.33 0.55
CA SER A 337 -10.72 29.22 0.98
C SER A 337 -9.66 28.53 1.82
N TRP A 338 -8.45 29.07 1.80
CA TRP A 338 -7.27 28.53 2.50
C TRP A 338 -6.84 29.42 3.63
N GLY A 339 -6.44 28.78 4.74
CA GLY A 339 -5.73 29.44 5.83
C GLY A 339 -4.26 29.71 5.50
N LYS A 340 -3.50 30.09 6.51
CA LYS A 340 -2.04 30.17 6.43
C LYS A 340 -1.44 28.78 6.69
N PRO A 341 -0.38 28.40 5.98
CA PRO A 341 0.36 27.17 6.29
C PRO A 341 1.00 27.25 7.67
N GLU A 342 0.98 26.14 8.37
CA GLU A 342 1.61 25.98 9.68
C GLU A 342 2.54 24.77 9.66
N THR A 343 3.69 24.88 10.31
CA THR A 343 4.58 23.74 10.50
C THR A 343 4.06 22.87 11.64
N VAL A 344 3.97 21.56 11.39
CA VAL A 344 3.59 20.56 12.39
C VAL A 344 4.82 19.96 13.03
N LEU A 345 5.82 19.61 12.21
CA LEU A 345 7.08 19.01 12.65
C LEU A 345 8.18 19.35 11.64
N THR A 346 9.32 19.82 12.12
CA THR A 346 10.42 20.21 11.23
C THR A 346 11.44 19.10 11.03
N ALA A 347 12.04 19.09 9.85
CA ALA A 347 13.19 18.25 9.57
C ALA A 347 14.41 18.63 10.43
N ALA A 348 14.51 19.88 10.86
CA ALA A 348 15.58 20.35 11.76
C ALA A 348 15.46 19.72 13.17
N GLU A 349 14.25 19.57 13.70
CA GLU A 349 13.99 18.94 15.00
C GLU A 349 14.21 17.42 14.96
N THR A 350 13.85 16.76 13.86
CA THR A 350 13.92 15.30 13.74
C THR A 350 15.25 14.79 13.17
N GLY A 351 16.01 15.63 12.48
CA GLY A 351 17.18 15.24 11.67
C GLY A 351 16.79 14.42 10.42
N LYS A 352 15.51 14.25 10.13
CA LYS A 352 14.96 13.42 9.06
C LYS A 352 14.03 14.22 8.13
N SER A 353 13.80 13.69 6.95
CA SER A 353 12.78 14.15 6.01
C SER A 353 11.43 13.49 6.35
N ILE A 354 10.33 14.22 6.38
CA ILE A 354 9.01 13.74 6.81
C ILE A 354 8.10 13.69 5.58
N LEU A 355 7.57 12.51 5.27
CA LEU A 355 6.90 12.21 4.00
C LEU A 355 5.60 11.41 4.21
N GLU A 356 4.71 11.46 3.22
CA GLU A 356 3.50 10.64 3.12
C GLU A 356 2.54 10.75 4.33
N PRO A 357 2.15 11.96 4.79
CA PRO A 357 1.22 12.07 5.91
C PRO A 357 -0.17 11.55 5.54
N ARG A 358 -0.73 10.64 6.38
CA ARG A 358 -2.07 10.09 6.23
C ARG A 358 -2.80 10.05 7.56
N ALA A 359 -3.86 10.85 7.72
CA ALA A 359 -4.69 10.82 8.90
C ALA A 359 -5.53 9.53 8.94
N SER A 360 -5.71 8.96 10.14
CA SER A 360 -6.65 7.88 10.35
C SER A 360 -8.10 8.35 10.13
N PRO A 361 -9.01 7.50 9.60
CA PRO A 361 -10.40 7.87 9.37
C PRO A 361 -11.16 8.38 10.62
N ASP A 362 -10.77 7.93 11.83
CA ASP A 362 -11.32 8.43 13.09
C ASP A 362 -10.74 9.79 13.53
N GLY A 363 -9.77 10.34 12.78
CA GLY A 363 -9.15 11.63 13.06
C GLY A 363 -8.20 11.66 14.24
N ARG A 364 -7.89 10.52 14.84
CA ARG A 364 -7.06 10.45 16.05
C ARG A 364 -5.57 10.49 15.74
N TYR A 365 -5.14 9.81 14.68
CA TYR A 365 -3.73 9.60 14.37
C TYR A 365 -3.34 10.15 13.01
N LEU A 366 -2.07 10.55 12.89
CA LEU A 366 -1.40 10.81 11.63
C LEU A 366 -0.25 9.79 11.48
N LEU A 367 -0.31 8.97 10.46
CA LEU A 367 0.74 8.03 10.07
C LEU A 367 1.57 8.67 8.96
N PHE A 368 2.90 8.60 9.05
CA PHE A 368 3.83 9.19 8.09
C PHE A 368 5.16 8.45 8.08
N CYS A 369 5.99 8.70 7.06
CA CYS A 369 7.33 8.15 6.96
C CYS A 369 8.39 9.18 7.36
N MET A 370 9.51 8.72 7.90
CA MET A 370 10.74 9.51 7.99
C MET A 370 11.88 8.81 7.26
N THR A 371 12.66 9.61 6.52
CA THR A 371 13.81 9.18 5.72
C THR A 371 15.02 10.07 5.96
N ASP A 372 16.20 9.66 5.50
CA ASP A 372 17.43 10.45 5.68
C ASP A 372 17.44 11.73 4.84
N TYR A 373 16.77 11.73 3.69
CA TYR A 373 16.65 12.89 2.78
C TYR A 373 15.35 12.81 1.98
N GLY A 374 15.02 13.89 1.27
CA GLY A 374 13.84 13.96 0.40
C GLY A 374 13.99 13.08 -0.84
N GLY A 375 12.98 12.27 -1.12
CA GLY A 375 12.95 11.34 -2.23
C GLY A 375 11.87 10.29 -2.00
N PHE A 376 11.79 9.28 -2.88
CA PHE A 376 10.82 8.21 -2.70
C PHE A 376 11.21 7.33 -1.53
N PRO A 377 10.38 7.26 -0.47
CA PRO A 377 10.74 6.57 0.77
C PRO A 377 11.10 5.10 0.54
N ILE A 378 10.40 4.40 -0.37
CA ILE A 378 10.62 2.98 -0.67
C ILE A 378 12.02 2.65 -1.21
N HIS A 379 12.78 3.65 -1.65
CA HIS A 379 14.15 3.51 -2.15
C HIS A 379 15.21 3.83 -1.10
N GLN A 380 14.81 4.10 0.14
CA GLN A 380 15.70 4.42 1.25
C GLN A 380 15.56 3.37 2.34
N ALA A 381 16.60 2.57 2.58
CA ALA A 381 16.57 1.48 3.57
C ALA A 381 16.25 1.98 4.99
N GLY A 382 16.66 3.19 5.34
CA GLY A 382 16.34 3.82 6.62
C GLY A 382 14.97 4.51 6.68
N CYS A 383 14.05 4.16 5.79
CA CYS A 383 12.68 4.66 5.83
C CYS A 383 11.86 3.90 6.85
N ASP A 384 11.35 4.60 7.84
CA ASP A 384 10.52 4.09 8.92
C ASP A 384 9.15 4.77 8.98
N LEU A 385 8.15 4.05 9.47
CA LEU A 385 6.82 4.56 9.80
C LEU A 385 6.79 5.16 11.20
N TYR A 386 6.11 6.30 11.33
CA TYR A 386 5.87 7.03 12.57
C TYR A 386 4.39 7.31 12.75
N LEU A 387 3.94 7.28 13.99
CA LEU A 387 2.56 7.57 14.38
C LEU A 387 2.52 8.78 15.30
N MET A 388 1.72 9.79 14.95
CA MET A 388 1.45 10.96 15.78
C MET A 388 0.01 10.92 16.29
N ASP A 389 -0.21 11.18 17.57
CA ASP A 389 -1.52 11.55 18.10
C ASP A 389 -1.79 13.01 17.72
N ILE A 390 -2.79 13.24 16.87
CA ILE A 390 -3.05 14.57 16.27
C ILE A 390 -3.40 15.61 17.33
N LYS A 391 -4.08 15.21 18.40
CA LYS A 391 -4.52 16.12 19.45
C LYS A 391 -3.37 16.62 20.32
N SER A 392 -2.46 15.74 20.70
CA SER A 392 -1.33 16.08 21.56
C SER A 392 -0.08 16.51 20.79
N GLY A 393 0.04 16.15 19.50
CA GLY A 393 1.24 16.34 18.71
C GLY A 393 2.37 15.35 19.06
N HIS A 394 2.17 14.45 20.03
CA HIS A 394 3.16 13.45 20.40
C HIS A 394 3.28 12.40 19.29
N TYR A 395 4.52 12.13 18.85
CA TYR A 395 4.80 11.12 17.82
C TYR A 395 5.87 10.13 18.27
N ARG A 396 5.87 8.96 17.67
CA ARG A 396 6.85 7.89 17.91
C ARG A 396 7.12 7.06 16.67
N ARG A 397 8.31 6.47 16.60
CA ARG A 397 8.63 5.42 15.64
C ARG A 397 7.81 4.17 15.98
N LEU A 398 7.25 3.51 14.96
CA LEU A 398 6.51 2.27 15.17
C LEU A 398 7.48 1.08 15.33
N GLU A 399 7.11 0.14 16.21
CA GLU A 399 7.88 -1.11 16.41
C GLU A 399 7.66 -2.11 15.27
N CYS A 400 6.63 -1.91 14.44
CA CYS A 400 6.37 -2.73 13.26
C CYS A 400 7.36 -2.50 12.11
N ASN A 401 8.23 -1.50 12.20
CA ASN A 401 9.30 -1.25 11.23
C ASN A 401 10.34 -2.38 11.20
N SER A 402 11.12 -2.40 10.13
CA SER A 402 12.22 -3.35 9.90
C SER A 402 13.54 -2.62 9.66
N ASP A 403 14.60 -3.38 9.35
CA ASP A 403 15.89 -2.82 8.93
C ASP A 403 15.92 -2.45 7.43
N ALA A 404 14.78 -2.55 6.74
CA ALA A 404 14.62 -2.20 5.33
C ALA A 404 13.52 -1.15 5.19
N ALA A 405 13.35 -0.60 3.97
CA ALA A 405 12.34 0.43 3.73
C ALA A 405 10.91 -0.06 4.04
N ASP A 406 10.22 0.69 4.90
CA ASP A 406 8.81 0.56 5.26
C ASP A 406 8.08 1.87 4.93
N SER A 407 7.16 1.87 3.94
CA SER A 407 6.53 3.10 3.41
C SER A 407 5.22 2.82 2.66
N TRP A 408 4.67 3.81 1.98
CA TRP A 408 3.42 3.68 1.20
C TRP A 408 2.30 3.04 2.01
N HIS A 409 1.98 3.64 3.12
CA HIS A 409 0.97 3.15 4.05
C HIS A 409 -0.43 3.65 3.72
N CYS A 410 -1.44 2.87 4.10
CA CYS A 410 -2.85 3.21 3.99
C CYS A 410 -3.63 2.66 5.18
N TRP A 411 -4.54 3.46 5.75
CA TRP A 411 -5.46 3.03 6.78
C TRP A 411 -6.61 2.20 6.23
N SER A 412 -7.12 1.28 7.02
CA SER A 412 -8.45 0.71 6.83
C SER A 412 -9.53 1.71 7.23
N SER A 413 -10.73 1.52 6.69
CA SER A 413 -11.88 2.40 6.95
C SER A 413 -12.24 2.54 8.44
N ASN A 414 -11.90 1.54 9.25
CA ASN A 414 -12.18 1.51 10.69
C ASN A 414 -11.03 1.99 11.59
N SER A 415 -9.91 2.48 11.00
CA SER A 415 -8.75 2.98 11.76
C SER A 415 -8.05 1.95 12.67
N ARG A 416 -8.35 0.66 12.51
CA ARG A 416 -7.76 -0.42 13.33
C ARG A 416 -6.68 -1.19 12.61
N TRP A 417 -6.66 -1.13 11.30
CA TRP A 417 -5.66 -1.76 10.46
C TRP A 417 -4.99 -0.72 9.59
N PHE A 418 -3.75 -0.96 9.29
CA PHE A 418 -3.08 -0.29 8.18
C PHE A 418 -2.24 -1.29 7.40
N VAL A 419 -2.08 -1.01 6.11
CA VAL A 419 -1.21 -1.75 5.21
C VAL A 419 -0.04 -0.85 4.83
N PHE A 420 1.12 -1.42 4.58
CA PHE A 420 2.29 -0.69 4.09
C PHE A 420 3.16 -1.58 3.21
N SER A 421 3.95 -0.96 2.35
CA SER A 421 4.96 -1.63 1.54
C SER A 421 6.25 -1.80 2.33
N SER A 422 6.73 -3.04 2.45
CA SER A 422 7.96 -3.36 3.16
C SER A 422 8.92 -4.16 2.30
N LYS A 423 10.20 -3.84 2.37
CA LYS A 423 11.29 -4.60 1.72
C LYS A 423 12.01 -5.58 2.66
N ARG A 424 11.46 -5.87 3.83
CA ARG A 424 12.10 -6.65 4.90
C ARG A 424 12.54 -8.06 4.51
N ASP A 425 11.92 -8.67 3.48
CA ASP A 425 12.26 -10.04 3.09
C ASP A 425 13.61 -10.16 2.39
N ASN A 426 13.99 -9.18 1.57
CA ASN A 426 15.21 -9.25 0.74
C ASN A 426 15.87 -7.89 0.41
N GLY A 427 15.37 -6.80 0.96
CA GLY A 427 15.88 -5.45 0.71
C GLY A 427 15.56 -4.85 -0.68
N LEU A 428 14.98 -5.63 -1.60
CA LEU A 428 14.77 -5.23 -3.00
C LEU A 428 13.30 -5.11 -3.39
N LEU A 429 12.52 -6.14 -3.08
CA LEU A 429 11.15 -6.31 -3.55
C LEU A 429 10.18 -6.01 -2.41
N ALA A 430 9.41 -4.95 -2.57
CA ALA A 430 8.40 -4.60 -1.58
C ALA A 430 7.21 -5.57 -1.62
N ARG A 431 6.70 -5.89 -0.42
CA ARG A 431 5.52 -6.71 -0.18
C ARG A 431 4.52 -5.93 0.68
N PRO A 432 3.20 -6.15 0.55
CA PRO A 432 2.21 -5.58 1.46
C PRO A 432 2.29 -6.28 2.81
N TYR A 433 2.45 -5.50 3.87
CA TYR A 433 2.37 -5.96 5.26
C TYR A 433 1.20 -5.28 5.95
N PHE A 434 0.44 -6.05 6.73
CA PHE A 434 -0.69 -5.57 7.50
C PHE A 434 -0.31 -5.48 8.97
N CYS A 435 -0.74 -4.41 9.62
CA CYS A 435 -0.52 -4.19 11.04
C CYS A 435 -1.82 -3.81 11.73
N TYR A 436 -2.07 -4.40 12.88
CA TYR A 436 -3.19 -4.05 13.76
C TYR A 436 -2.76 -2.96 14.73
N LEU A 437 -3.60 -1.93 14.86
CA LEU A 437 -3.48 -0.88 15.87
C LEU A 437 -4.62 -1.03 16.86
N ASP A 438 -4.33 -1.33 18.12
CA ASP A 438 -5.35 -1.49 19.15
C ASP A 438 -5.97 -0.15 19.58
N ALA A 439 -7.00 -0.21 20.45
CA ALA A 439 -7.71 0.96 20.93
C ALA A 439 -6.83 1.94 21.74
N SER A 440 -5.72 1.45 22.31
CA SER A 440 -4.74 2.28 23.02
C SER A 440 -3.77 3.01 22.09
N GLY A 441 -3.75 2.62 20.78
CA GLY A 441 -2.81 3.13 19.80
C GLY A 441 -1.50 2.37 19.77
N ARG A 442 -1.46 1.14 20.31
CA ARG A 442 -0.31 0.24 20.21
C ARG A 442 -0.45 -0.61 18.96
N GLU A 443 0.60 -0.62 18.15
CA GLU A 443 0.72 -1.53 17.02
C GLU A 443 1.17 -2.92 17.46
N HIS A 444 0.77 -3.91 16.67
CA HIS A 444 1.14 -5.31 16.84
C HIS A 444 2.07 -5.77 15.72
N LYS A 445 2.67 -6.96 15.87
CA LYS A 445 3.55 -7.55 14.87
C LYS A 445 2.87 -7.59 13.50
N PRO A 446 3.51 -7.04 12.45
CA PRO A 446 2.93 -7.05 11.11
C PRO A 446 3.09 -8.41 10.43
N PHE A 447 2.20 -8.71 9.48
CA PHE A 447 2.27 -9.92 8.68
C PHE A 447 2.11 -9.62 7.19
N VAL A 448 2.80 -10.40 6.35
CA VAL A 448 2.74 -10.26 4.89
C VAL A 448 1.42 -10.76 4.33
N LEU A 449 0.98 -10.18 3.21
CA LEU A 449 -0.23 -10.60 2.47
C LEU A 449 -0.23 -12.12 2.25
N PRO A 450 -1.24 -12.85 2.77
CA PRO A 450 -1.32 -14.29 2.61
C PRO A 450 -1.46 -14.72 1.15
N GLN A 451 -0.80 -15.80 0.79
CA GLN A 451 -0.82 -16.37 -0.56
C GLN A 451 -1.36 -17.80 -0.57
N LYS A 452 -1.98 -18.19 -1.69
CA LYS A 452 -2.48 -19.56 -1.88
C LYS A 452 -1.36 -20.59 -1.80
N ASP A 453 -0.22 -20.28 -2.44
CA ASP A 453 1.00 -21.07 -2.37
C ASP A 453 1.92 -20.49 -1.28
N PRO A 454 2.26 -21.27 -0.23
CA PRO A 454 3.20 -20.81 0.80
C PRO A 454 4.59 -20.39 0.30
N ALA A 455 5.01 -20.92 -0.86
CA ALA A 455 6.29 -20.62 -1.50
C ALA A 455 6.22 -19.44 -2.51
N PHE A 456 5.08 -18.81 -2.67
CA PHE A 456 4.84 -17.78 -3.68
C PHE A 456 5.94 -16.70 -3.71
N TYR A 457 6.32 -16.17 -2.56
CA TYR A 457 7.31 -15.10 -2.48
C TYR A 457 8.74 -15.54 -2.77
N ASP A 458 9.06 -16.83 -2.77
CA ASP A 458 10.39 -17.34 -3.08
C ASP A 458 10.79 -17.10 -4.56
N THR A 459 9.80 -17.03 -5.44
CA THR A 459 10.00 -16.86 -6.89
C THR A 459 9.37 -15.59 -7.48
N TRP A 460 8.64 -14.81 -6.67
CA TRP A 460 7.93 -13.64 -7.14
C TRP A 460 8.86 -12.43 -7.27
N LEU A 461 9.12 -12.00 -8.51
CA LEU A 461 10.05 -10.93 -8.84
C LEU A 461 9.40 -9.54 -9.03
N LYS A 462 8.08 -9.42 -8.87
CA LYS A 462 7.41 -8.12 -8.93
C LYS A 462 7.37 -7.46 -7.56
N THR A 463 7.36 -6.14 -7.56
CA THR A 463 7.23 -5.30 -6.37
C THR A 463 5.80 -4.77 -6.25
N TYR A 464 5.25 -4.79 -5.04
CA TYR A 464 3.98 -4.17 -4.69
C TYR A 464 4.23 -2.72 -4.27
N ASN A 465 3.40 -1.81 -4.75
CA ASN A 465 3.56 -0.38 -4.48
C ASN A 465 2.20 0.28 -4.28
N VAL A 466 2.15 1.30 -3.43
CA VAL A 466 0.93 2.06 -3.10
C VAL A 466 -0.24 1.12 -2.77
N PRO A 467 -0.15 0.29 -1.73
CA PRO A 467 -1.26 -0.55 -1.32
C PRO A 467 -2.35 0.32 -0.67
N GLU A 468 -3.60 0.17 -1.12
CA GLU A 468 -4.76 0.87 -0.58
C GLU A 468 -5.80 -0.14 -0.11
N LEU A 469 -6.22 -0.05 1.15
CA LEU A 469 -7.34 -0.84 1.69
C LEU A 469 -8.66 -0.27 1.20
N VAL A 470 -9.55 -1.16 0.72
CA VAL A 470 -10.82 -0.78 0.08
C VAL A 470 -11.95 -1.68 0.59
N THR A 471 -13.10 -1.09 0.88
CA THR A 471 -14.25 -1.77 1.50
C THR A 471 -14.94 -2.78 0.59
N GLY A 472 -14.69 -2.74 -0.70
CA GLY A 472 -15.27 -3.65 -1.70
C GLY A 472 -14.46 -3.71 -2.99
N PRO A 473 -14.90 -4.51 -3.96
CA PRO A 473 -14.22 -4.66 -5.24
C PRO A 473 -14.41 -3.44 -6.13
N VAL A 474 -13.37 -3.04 -6.86
CA VAL A 474 -13.49 -2.13 -8.00
C VAL A 474 -14.30 -2.82 -9.09
N THR A 475 -15.41 -2.21 -9.50
CA THR A 475 -16.37 -2.76 -10.47
C THR A 475 -16.16 -2.25 -11.89
N ALA A 476 -15.49 -1.10 -12.07
CA ALA A 476 -15.11 -0.59 -13.38
C ALA A 476 -14.26 -1.62 -14.14
N THR A 477 -14.63 -1.90 -15.38
CA THR A 477 -13.93 -2.86 -16.23
C THR A 477 -12.64 -2.27 -16.80
N GLN A 478 -11.67 -3.12 -17.12
CA GLN A 478 -10.43 -2.69 -17.75
C GLN A 478 -10.68 -1.95 -19.07
N GLU A 479 -11.69 -2.38 -19.86
CA GLU A 479 -12.07 -1.77 -21.11
C GLU A 479 -12.62 -0.35 -20.92
N GLU A 480 -13.43 -0.11 -19.90
CA GLU A 480 -13.96 1.22 -19.55
C GLU A 480 -12.84 2.15 -19.12
N LEU A 481 -11.95 1.67 -18.23
CA LEU A 481 -10.80 2.44 -17.78
C LEU A 481 -9.84 2.78 -18.93
N ALA A 482 -9.52 1.80 -19.77
CA ALA A 482 -8.67 2.02 -20.95
C ALA A 482 -9.29 3.00 -21.94
N ARG A 483 -10.60 2.90 -22.19
CA ARG A 483 -11.35 3.84 -23.06
C ARG A 483 -11.28 5.26 -22.51
N ALA A 484 -11.47 5.46 -21.21
CA ALA A 484 -11.36 6.76 -20.57
C ALA A 484 -9.95 7.35 -20.75
N VAL A 485 -8.89 6.57 -20.54
CA VAL A 485 -7.49 6.99 -20.74
C VAL A 485 -7.25 7.40 -22.22
N LEU A 486 -7.69 6.56 -23.16
CA LEU A 486 -7.47 6.80 -24.59
C LEU A 486 -8.28 8.00 -25.13
N SER A 487 -9.44 8.31 -24.54
CA SER A 487 -10.25 9.49 -24.89
C SER A 487 -9.58 10.82 -24.51
N GLY A 488 -8.67 10.80 -23.51
CA GLY A 488 -7.90 11.97 -23.09
C GLY A 488 -7.06 12.59 -24.20
N ASN A 489 -6.66 11.81 -25.21
CA ASN A 489 -5.95 12.32 -26.38
C ASN A 489 -6.85 13.19 -27.29
N ALA A 490 -8.12 12.83 -27.40
CA ALA A 490 -9.09 13.61 -28.19
C ALA A 490 -9.49 14.90 -27.47
N ALA A 491 -9.47 14.91 -26.12
CA ALA A 491 -9.77 16.07 -25.28
C ALA A 491 -8.57 17.02 -25.12
N GLY A 492 -7.34 16.55 -25.33
CA GLY A 492 -6.12 17.38 -25.27
C GLY A 492 -6.06 18.53 -26.29
N SER A 493 -7.03 18.60 -27.21
CA SER A 493 -7.21 19.71 -28.15
C SER A 493 -8.25 20.75 -27.70
N ARG A 494 -8.95 20.56 -26.56
CA ARG A 494 -9.96 21.51 -26.05
C ARG A 494 -9.52 22.10 -24.71
N PRO A 495 -9.39 23.45 -24.58
CA PRO A 495 -9.18 24.12 -23.31
C PRO A 495 -10.33 23.83 -22.32
N ALA A 496 -10.01 23.75 -21.03
CA ALA A 496 -10.98 23.49 -19.96
C ALA A 496 -12.17 24.43 -19.91
N ASP A 497 -12.02 25.66 -20.44
CA ASP A 497 -13.08 26.69 -20.52
C ASP A 497 -14.25 26.34 -21.46
N GLN A 498 -14.15 25.26 -22.25
CA GLN A 498 -15.20 24.84 -23.17
C GLN A 498 -16.05 23.66 -22.69
N LEU A 499 -15.75 23.07 -21.56
CA LEU A 499 -16.50 21.93 -20.99
C LEU A 499 -17.63 22.35 -20.04
N ALA A 500 -17.71 23.62 -19.68
CA ALA A 500 -18.73 24.17 -18.79
C ALA A 500 -19.95 24.79 -19.54
N ARG A 501 -20.62 24.02 -20.39
CA ARG A 501 -21.98 24.34 -20.83
C ARG A 501 -22.87 23.11 -20.75
N PRO A 502 -23.75 23.00 -19.72
CA PRO A 502 -24.84 22.05 -19.77
C PRO A 502 -25.84 22.53 -20.87
N ARG A 503 -26.33 21.61 -21.68
CA ARG A 503 -27.52 21.78 -22.49
C ARG A 503 -28.75 21.53 -21.63
#